data_4ffa89f169ffc44ee8cca419e05df4de
#
_entry.id   4ffa89f169ffc44ee8cca419e05df4de
#
_cell.length_a   1.000
_cell.length_b   1.000
_cell.length_c   1.000
_cell.angle_alpha   90.00
_cell.angle_beta   90.00
_cell.angle_gamma   90.00
#
_symmetry.space_group_name_H-M   'P 1'
#
loop_
_entity.id
_entity.type
_entity.pdbx_description
1 polymer ?
#
loop_
_entity_poly.entity_id
_entity_poly.type
_entity_poly.pdbx_seq_one_letter_code
_entity_poly.pdbx_strand_id
1 'polypeptide(L)'
;EENGVKNMIDKIKSLRQEYPKGRFALMAYPDWLDLPSISRRDLFGIDTYVFNNHFYNPYSVDTQKKVDEYSTWFKTRPLETSPRMFLLGYDAGIRLMTGLMNYGKDYAQQIIKTTALQHNISFIQVAPNSGYVNNSMYFIHYRTTGVIDLISDANYK
;
A
#
# COMPACT_ATOMS: atom_id res chain seq x y z
N GLU A 1 10.50 8.36 19.75
CA GLU A 1 9.48 7.46 19.13
C GLU A 1 10.11 6.23 18.46
N GLU A 2 11.14 6.39 17.65
CA GLU A 2 11.79 5.31 16.89
C GLU A 2 12.33 4.19 17.79
N ASN A 3 13.02 4.52 18.88
CA ASN A 3 13.51 3.56 19.87
C ASN A 3 12.37 2.78 20.54
N GLY A 4 11.21 3.39 20.72
CA GLY A 4 10.04 2.72 21.29
C GLY A 4 9.49 1.64 20.37
N VAL A 5 9.43 1.89 19.06
CA VAL A 5 8.97 0.93 18.06
C VAL A 5 9.92 -0.27 18.00
N LYS A 6 11.23 -0.02 17.97
CA LYS A 6 12.24 -1.08 17.96
C LYS A 6 12.17 -1.95 19.22
N ASN A 7 12.07 -1.34 20.40
CA ASN A 7 11.92 -2.07 21.66
C ASN A 7 10.67 -2.95 21.68
N MET A 8 9.55 -2.47 21.11
CA MET A 8 8.32 -3.26 21.01
C MET A 8 8.51 -4.45 20.08
N ILE A 9 9.14 -4.27 18.92
CA ILE A 9 9.45 -5.35 17.97
C ILE A 9 10.33 -6.41 18.66
N ASP A 10 11.39 -6.00 19.35
CA ASP A 10 12.30 -6.90 20.04
C ASP A 10 11.59 -7.63 21.20
N LYS A 11 10.67 -6.97 21.88
CA LYS A 11 9.86 -7.61 22.93
C LYS A 11 8.92 -8.68 22.34
N ILE A 12 8.29 -8.42 21.20
CA ILE A 12 7.44 -9.42 20.51
C ILE A 12 8.29 -10.62 20.06
N LYS A 13 9.49 -10.38 19.51
CA LYS A 13 10.42 -11.46 19.16
C LYS A 13 10.77 -12.32 20.37
N SER A 14 11.07 -11.72 21.51
CA SER A 14 11.34 -12.43 22.75
C SER A 14 10.15 -13.27 23.23
N LEU A 15 8.95 -12.67 23.21
CA LEU A 15 7.73 -13.39 23.61
C LEU A 15 7.42 -14.60 22.71
N ARG A 16 7.69 -14.50 21.42
CA ARG A 16 7.54 -15.64 20.49
C ARG A 16 8.52 -16.77 20.79
N GLN A 17 9.73 -16.45 21.26
CA GLN A 17 10.70 -17.44 21.70
C GLN A 17 10.31 -18.09 23.02
N GLU A 18 9.84 -17.29 23.97
CA GLU A 18 9.41 -17.73 25.30
C GLU A 18 8.12 -18.57 25.23
N TYR A 19 7.21 -18.22 24.33
CA TYR A 19 5.93 -18.87 24.14
C TYR A 19 5.73 -19.38 22.70
N PRO A 20 6.38 -20.48 22.30
CA PRO A 20 6.36 -20.95 20.89
C PRO A 20 4.97 -21.33 20.36
N LYS A 21 4.02 -21.64 21.25
CA LYS A 21 2.64 -21.92 20.89
C LYS A 21 1.75 -20.66 20.86
N GLY A 22 2.27 -19.54 21.35
CA GLY A 22 1.57 -18.26 21.36
C GLY A 22 1.50 -17.66 19.96
N ARG A 23 0.38 -17.04 19.62
CA ARG A 23 0.24 -16.26 18.39
C ARG A 23 0.41 -14.79 18.72
N PHE A 24 1.49 -14.22 18.24
CA PHE A 24 1.79 -12.80 18.38
C PHE A 24 1.87 -12.18 17.00
N ALA A 25 1.11 -11.13 16.78
CA ALA A 25 1.15 -10.32 15.58
C ALA A 25 1.22 -8.85 15.97
N LEU A 26 1.78 -8.03 15.11
CA LEU A 26 1.85 -6.58 15.28
C LEU A 26 0.96 -5.89 14.27
N MET A 27 0.12 -4.96 14.73
CA MET A 27 -0.49 -3.97 13.86
C MET A 27 0.35 -2.70 13.91
N ALA A 28 0.98 -2.36 12.80
CA ALA A 28 1.91 -1.24 12.69
C ALA A 28 1.27 -0.06 11.95
N TYR A 29 1.70 1.15 12.31
CA TYR A 29 1.35 2.35 11.56
C TYR A 29 2.17 2.44 10.26
N PRO A 30 1.60 3.02 9.19
CA PRO A 30 2.30 3.20 7.91
C PRO A 30 3.67 3.87 8.03
N ASP A 31 3.76 4.90 8.87
CA ASP A 31 4.98 5.70 9.07
C ASP A 31 6.15 4.89 9.63
N TRP A 32 5.88 3.72 10.24
CA TRP A 32 6.95 2.85 10.74
C TRP A 32 7.73 2.17 9.61
N LEU A 33 7.15 2.07 8.41
CA LEU A 33 7.82 1.52 7.24
C LEU A 33 8.96 2.43 6.72
N ASP A 34 8.89 3.72 7.05
CA ASP A 34 9.85 4.74 6.64
C ASP A 34 10.89 5.05 7.73
N LEU A 35 10.82 4.38 8.90
CA LEU A 35 11.80 4.54 9.97
C LEU A 35 13.12 3.85 9.61
N PRO A 36 14.27 4.56 9.64
CA PRO A 36 15.58 4.00 9.26
C PRO A 36 16.01 2.80 10.10
N SER A 37 15.58 2.73 11.37
CA SER A 37 15.90 1.63 12.30
C SER A 37 15.05 0.38 12.09
N ILE A 38 13.98 0.46 11.30
CA ILE A 38 13.04 -0.64 11.06
C ILE A 38 13.29 -1.24 9.68
N SER A 39 13.78 -2.46 9.66
CA SER A 39 13.97 -3.18 8.41
C SER A 39 12.72 -4.00 8.04
N ARG A 40 12.54 -4.27 6.75
CA ARG A 40 11.50 -5.23 6.32
C ARG A 40 11.65 -6.60 6.98
N ARG A 41 12.90 -7.01 7.27
CA ARG A 41 13.17 -8.27 7.96
C ARG A 41 12.60 -8.29 9.38
N ASP A 42 12.55 -7.15 10.06
CA ASP A 42 11.93 -7.02 11.37
C ASP A 42 10.43 -7.24 11.29
N LEU A 43 9.78 -6.69 10.27
CA LEU A 43 8.33 -6.82 10.05
C LEU A 43 7.93 -8.28 9.76
N PHE A 44 8.69 -8.97 8.92
CA PHE A 44 8.47 -10.40 8.65
C PHE A 44 8.68 -11.26 9.91
N GLY A 45 9.66 -10.91 10.74
CA GLY A 45 10.00 -11.69 11.93
C GLY A 45 8.89 -11.80 12.97
N ILE A 46 7.91 -10.91 12.95
CA ILE A 46 6.86 -10.82 13.99
C ILE A 46 5.43 -10.88 13.46
N ASP A 47 5.24 -11.22 12.20
CA ASP A 47 3.92 -11.33 11.59
C ASP A 47 3.15 -10.00 11.65
N THR A 48 3.59 -9.03 10.84
CA THR A 48 3.13 -7.64 10.95
C THR A 48 2.04 -7.32 9.95
N TYR A 49 1.00 -6.64 10.42
CA TYR A 49 -0.07 -6.07 9.61
C TYR A 49 0.08 -4.54 9.55
N VAL A 50 -0.05 -3.98 8.36
CA VAL A 50 -0.02 -2.53 8.14
C VAL A 50 -1.20 -2.14 7.27
N PHE A 51 -1.93 -1.10 7.63
CA PHE A 51 -2.92 -0.49 6.74
C PHE A 51 -2.31 0.77 6.12
N ASN A 52 -2.50 0.94 4.81
CA ASN A 52 -1.99 2.11 4.10
C ASN A 52 -2.88 2.43 2.90
N ASN A 53 -2.92 3.70 2.50
CA ASN A 53 -3.64 4.14 1.30
C ASN A 53 -2.85 3.86 0.00
N HIS A 54 -1.61 3.41 0.11
CA HIS A 54 -0.77 3.01 -1.01
C HIS A 54 0.10 1.79 -0.67
N PHE A 55 0.42 1.01 -1.69
CA PHE A 55 1.36 -0.10 -1.57
C PHE A 55 2.19 -0.23 -2.84
N TYR A 56 3.48 -0.09 -2.70
CA TYR A 56 4.44 -0.26 -3.79
C TYR A 56 5.11 -1.63 -3.73
N ASN A 57 4.92 -2.43 -4.80
CA ASN A 57 5.65 -3.69 -4.96
C ASN A 57 6.78 -3.52 -5.99
N PRO A 58 8.03 -3.42 -5.56
CA PRO A 58 9.17 -3.24 -6.46
C PRO A 58 9.44 -4.45 -7.37
N TYR A 59 8.89 -5.61 -7.04
CA TYR A 59 9.08 -6.86 -7.80
C TYR A 59 7.96 -7.13 -8.81
N SER A 60 6.93 -6.29 -8.85
CA SER A 60 5.86 -6.39 -9.84
C SER A 60 6.40 -6.07 -11.24
N VAL A 61 6.14 -6.98 -12.20
CA VAL A 61 6.53 -6.79 -13.60
C VAL A 61 5.90 -5.52 -14.19
N ASP A 62 4.62 -5.29 -13.90
CA ASP A 62 3.90 -4.11 -14.39
C ASP A 62 4.50 -2.81 -13.82
N THR A 63 4.88 -2.82 -12.55
CA THR A 63 5.52 -1.68 -11.91
C THR A 63 6.89 -1.39 -12.53
N GLN A 64 7.73 -2.42 -12.71
CA GLN A 64 9.04 -2.25 -13.34
C GLN A 64 8.93 -1.73 -14.77
N LYS A 65 8.00 -2.28 -15.55
CA LYS A 65 7.72 -1.78 -16.90
C LYS A 65 7.40 -0.29 -16.91
N LYS A 66 6.60 0.20 -15.95
CA LYS A 66 6.29 1.65 -15.87
C LYS A 66 7.46 2.50 -15.43
N VAL A 67 8.33 2.00 -14.56
CA VAL A 67 9.60 2.65 -14.20
C VAL A 67 10.51 2.79 -15.44
N ASP A 68 10.60 1.74 -16.24
CA ASP A 68 11.42 1.74 -17.46
C ASP A 68 10.85 2.67 -18.55
N GLU A 69 9.53 2.66 -18.74
CA GLU A 69 8.82 3.59 -19.61
C GLU A 69 9.10 5.05 -19.19
N TYR A 70 8.94 5.37 -17.89
CA TYR A 70 9.24 6.69 -17.36
C TYR A 70 10.70 7.10 -17.66
N SER A 71 11.64 6.19 -17.36
CA SER A 71 13.07 6.45 -17.57
C SER A 71 13.41 6.67 -19.05
N THR A 72 12.71 5.97 -19.95
CA THR A 72 12.86 6.14 -21.39
C THR A 72 12.35 7.49 -21.86
N TRP A 73 11.20 7.94 -21.36
CA TRP A 73 10.60 9.22 -21.75
C TRP A 73 11.35 10.42 -21.18
N PHE A 74 11.66 10.37 -19.88
CA PHE A 74 12.23 11.53 -19.17
C PHE A 74 13.76 11.52 -19.07
N LYS A 75 14.42 10.45 -19.57
CA LYS A 75 15.90 10.27 -19.53
C LYS A 75 16.47 10.31 -18.10
N THR A 76 15.64 10.06 -17.10
CA THR A 76 16.01 9.98 -15.68
C THR A 76 15.14 8.97 -14.98
N ARG A 77 15.62 8.41 -13.87
CA ARG A 77 14.78 7.54 -13.02
C ARG A 77 13.81 8.38 -12.21
N PRO A 78 12.59 7.86 -11.94
CA PRO A 78 11.67 8.53 -11.05
C PRO A 78 12.25 8.64 -9.63
N LEU A 79 11.89 9.70 -8.92
CA LEU A 79 12.30 9.91 -7.54
C LEU A 79 11.75 8.78 -6.63
N GLU A 80 12.61 8.30 -5.75
CA GLU A 80 12.25 7.30 -4.74
C GLU A 80 11.65 7.99 -3.50
N THR A 81 10.35 8.28 -3.59
CA THR A 81 9.55 8.84 -2.49
C THR A 81 8.57 7.80 -1.97
N SER A 82 8.03 8.03 -0.77
CA SER A 82 6.90 7.25 -0.22
C SER A 82 5.73 8.23 0.03
N PRO A 83 4.63 8.15 -0.74
CA PRO A 83 4.40 7.35 -1.95
C PRO A 83 5.25 7.80 -3.15
N ARG A 84 5.40 6.93 -4.16
CA ARG A 84 6.05 7.28 -5.43
C ARG A 84 5.13 8.14 -6.28
N MET A 85 5.47 9.42 -6.42
CA MET A 85 4.58 10.42 -7.03
C MET A 85 4.26 10.13 -8.50
N PHE A 86 5.19 9.55 -9.27
CA PHE A 86 4.91 9.22 -10.66
C PHE A 86 3.89 8.07 -10.80
N LEU A 87 3.90 7.06 -9.89
CA LEU A 87 2.91 5.99 -9.87
C LEU A 87 1.55 6.51 -9.39
N LEU A 88 1.53 7.41 -8.41
CA LEU A 88 0.31 8.08 -7.98
C LEU A 88 -0.36 8.82 -9.16
N GLY A 89 0.44 9.60 -9.90
CA GLY A 89 -0.03 10.31 -11.09
C GLY A 89 -0.52 9.36 -12.17
N TYR A 90 0.19 8.24 -12.39
CA TYR A 90 -0.21 7.21 -13.35
C TYR A 90 -1.56 6.58 -12.95
N ASP A 91 -1.70 6.08 -11.73
CA ASP A 91 -2.92 5.42 -11.25
C ASP A 91 -4.13 6.38 -11.29
N ALA A 92 -3.93 7.62 -10.85
CA ALA A 92 -4.97 8.65 -10.91
C ALA A 92 -5.34 9.00 -12.35
N GLY A 93 -4.35 9.14 -13.23
CA GLY A 93 -4.56 9.44 -14.65
C GLY A 93 -5.32 8.35 -15.38
N ILE A 94 -4.90 7.08 -15.23
CA ILE A 94 -5.60 5.94 -15.85
C ILE A 94 -7.05 5.85 -15.37
N ARG A 95 -7.28 6.01 -14.06
CA ARG A 95 -8.64 5.97 -13.52
C ARG A 95 -9.50 7.12 -14.05
N LEU A 96 -8.97 8.35 -14.05
CA LEU A 96 -9.68 9.51 -14.55
C LEU A 96 -10.01 9.36 -16.04
N MET A 97 -9.04 9.02 -16.87
CA MET A 97 -9.21 8.85 -18.30
C MET A 97 -10.24 7.75 -18.62
N THR A 98 -10.09 6.56 -18.00
CA THR A 98 -11.03 5.46 -18.17
C THR A 98 -12.45 5.86 -17.73
N GLY A 99 -12.55 6.56 -16.62
CA GLY A 99 -13.82 7.03 -16.11
C GLY A 99 -14.50 8.02 -17.04
N LEU A 100 -13.78 9.05 -17.46
CA LEU A 100 -14.32 10.08 -18.37
C LEU A 100 -14.68 9.50 -19.74
N MET A 101 -13.88 8.58 -20.28
CA MET A 101 -14.17 7.93 -21.56
C MET A 101 -15.44 7.08 -21.52
N ASN A 102 -15.69 6.37 -20.42
CA ASN A 102 -16.79 5.43 -20.31
C ASN A 102 -18.08 6.08 -19.77
N TYR A 103 -17.98 7.08 -18.92
CA TYR A 103 -19.11 7.61 -18.13
C TYR A 103 -19.23 9.13 -18.16
N GLY A 104 -18.33 9.84 -18.85
CA GLY A 104 -18.35 11.29 -18.92
C GLY A 104 -18.27 11.94 -17.53
N LYS A 105 -19.09 12.99 -17.33
CA LYS A 105 -19.10 13.77 -16.07
C LYS A 105 -19.52 12.96 -14.83
N ASP A 106 -20.23 11.86 -15.01
CA ASP A 106 -20.79 11.05 -13.91
C ASP A 106 -19.83 9.94 -13.46
N TYR A 107 -18.58 9.95 -13.94
CA TYR A 107 -17.57 8.90 -13.68
C TYR A 107 -17.27 8.66 -12.20
N ALA A 108 -17.38 9.69 -11.36
CA ALA A 108 -17.05 9.58 -9.94
C ALA A 108 -17.99 8.65 -9.16
N GLN A 109 -19.24 8.50 -9.65
CA GLN A 109 -20.25 7.62 -9.07
C GLN A 109 -20.15 6.17 -9.56
N GLN A 110 -19.24 5.90 -10.49
CA GLN A 110 -19.14 4.60 -11.14
C GLN A 110 -18.01 3.74 -10.56
N ILE A 111 -18.25 2.42 -10.55
CA ILE A 111 -17.21 1.44 -10.24
C ILE A 111 -16.32 1.29 -11.47
N ILE A 112 -15.16 1.93 -11.46
CA ILE A 112 -14.19 1.87 -12.55
C ILE A 112 -13.11 0.86 -12.18
N LYS A 113 -13.07 -0.25 -12.90
CA LYS A 113 -12.05 -1.28 -12.71
C LYS A 113 -10.78 -0.89 -13.47
N THR A 114 -9.74 -0.55 -12.73
CA THR A 114 -8.38 -0.34 -13.24
C THR A 114 -7.39 -1.12 -12.38
N THR A 115 -6.31 -1.60 -13.00
CA THR A 115 -5.22 -2.22 -12.24
C THR A 115 -4.30 -1.12 -11.73
N ALA A 116 -4.37 -0.87 -10.43
CA ALA A 116 -3.49 0.10 -9.77
C ALA A 116 -2.11 -0.51 -9.54
N LEU A 117 -1.06 0.29 -9.72
CA LEU A 117 0.32 -0.09 -9.45
C LEU A 117 0.75 0.24 -8.03
N GLN A 118 0.15 1.27 -7.43
CA GLN A 118 0.44 1.73 -6.08
C GLN A 118 -0.80 2.22 -5.34
N HIS A 119 -1.71 2.96 -6.00
CA HIS A 119 -2.89 3.54 -5.39
C HIS A 119 -4.16 2.97 -6.01
N ASN A 120 -4.90 2.21 -5.24
CA ASN A 120 -6.27 1.93 -5.62
C ASN A 120 -7.14 3.16 -5.36
N ILE A 121 -8.06 3.45 -6.26
CA ILE A 121 -8.93 4.63 -6.15
C ILE A 121 -10.39 4.17 -6.21
N SER A 122 -11.09 4.34 -5.10
CA SER A 122 -12.53 4.10 -4.99
C SER A 122 -13.19 5.32 -4.35
N PHE A 123 -13.99 6.01 -5.13
CA PHE A 123 -14.66 7.21 -4.63
C PHE A 123 -15.93 6.88 -3.88
N ILE A 124 -16.10 7.51 -2.73
CA ILE A 124 -17.37 7.56 -2.01
C ILE A 124 -17.79 9.03 -1.82
N GLN A 125 -19.08 9.26 -1.81
CA GLN A 125 -19.65 10.53 -1.44
C GLN A 125 -19.94 10.54 0.07
N VAL A 126 -19.35 11.50 0.79
CA VAL A 126 -19.41 11.53 2.27
C VAL A 126 -20.79 11.95 2.77
N ALA A 127 -21.47 12.83 2.03
CA ALA A 127 -22.82 13.29 2.35
C ALA A 127 -23.56 13.67 1.06
N PRO A 128 -24.90 13.72 1.06
CA PRO A 128 -25.67 14.20 -0.08
C PRO A 128 -25.16 15.57 -0.56
N ASN A 129 -24.92 15.72 -1.85
CA ASN A 129 -24.40 16.94 -2.49
C ASN A 129 -22.98 17.38 -2.05
N SER A 130 -22.23 16.53 -1.34
CA SER A 130 -20.82 16.76 -1.05
C SER A 130 -19.92 16.31 -2.21
N GLY A 131 -18.62 16.62 -2.10
CA GLY A 131 -17.60 16.07 -2.98
C GLY A 131 -17.35 14.57 -2.72
N TYR A 132 -16.43 14.01 -3.51
CA TYR A 132 -16.01 12.63 -3.40
C TYR A 132 -14.65 12.55 -2.72
N VAL A 133 -14.45 11.50 -1.91
CA VAL A 133 -13.17 11.16 -1.30
C VAL A 133 -12.75 9.75 -1.71
N ASN A 134 -11.46 9.51 -1.83
CA ASN A 134 -10.95 8.16 -2.00
C ASN A 134 -10.96 7.45 -0.65
N ASN A 135 -11.67 6.32 -0.54
CA ASN A 135 -11.69 5.50 0.66
C ASN A 135 -10.97 4.15 0.49
N SER A 136 -10.22 4.00 -0.60
CA SER A 136 -9.42 2.79 -0.81
C SER A 136 -8.30 2.70 0.20
N MET A 137 -8.12 1.51 0.75
CA MET A 137 -7.06 1.18 1.68
C MET A 137 -6.49 -0.20 1.35
N TYR A 138 -5.19 -0.35 1.50
CA TYR A 138 -4.53 -1.65 1.47
C TYR A 138 -4.37 -2.14 2.91
N PHE A 139 -4.64 -3.42 3.11
CA PHE A 139 -4.26 -4.14 4.31
C PHE A 139 -3.10 -5.07 3.93
N ILE A 140 -1.92 -4.75 4.43
CA ILE A 140 -0.65 -5.38 4.04
C ILE A 140 -0.22 -6.31 5.16
N HIS A 141 0.03 -7.58 4.84
CA HIS A 141 0.49 -8.56 5.80
C HIS A 141 1.90 -9.04 5.46
N TYR A 142 2.84 -8.76 6.32
CA TYR A 142 4.22 -9.24 6.28
C TYR A 142 4.29 -10.57 7.02
N ARG A 143 4.17 -11.68 6.28
CA ARG A 143 4.19 -13.03 6.88
C ARG A 143 5.58 -13.43 7.33
N THR A 144 5.65 -14.22 8.39
CA THR A 144 6.92 -14.81 8.89
C THR A 144 7.64 -15.68 7.84
N THR A 145 6.95 -16.11 6.80
CA THR A 145 7.52 -16.83 5.65
C THR A 145 8.30 -15.94 4.66
N GLY A 146 8.33 -14.61 4.89
CA GLY A 146 8.95 -13.65 3.98
C GLY A 146 8.06 -13.22 2.80
N VAL A 147 6.79 -13.60 2.82
CA VAL A 147 5.81 -13.22 1.80
C VAL A 147 5.04 -11.97 2.25
N ILE A 148 4.73 -11.09 1.31
CA ILE A 148 3.82 -9.96 1.52
C ILE A 148 2.50 -10.29 0.85
N ASP A 149 1.42 -10.35 1.63
CA ASP A 149 0.06 -10.47 1.12
C ASP A 149 -0.65 -9.13 1.17
N LEU A 150 -1.41 -8.85 0.14
CA LEU A 150 -2.42 -7.81 0.16
C LEU A 150 -3.76 -8.46 0.53
N ILE A 151 -4.28 -8.10 1.69
CA ILE A 151 -5.59 -8.54 2.12
C ILE A 151 -6.59 -7.55 1.53
N SER A 152 -7.37 -7.98 0.54
CA SER A 152 -8.43 -7.16 -0.06
C SER A 152 -9.78 -7.49 0.57
N ASP A 153 -10.70 -6.52 0.57
CA ASP A 153 -12.08 -6.67 1.07
C ASP A 153 -12.84 -7.84 0.42
N ALA A 154 -12.37 -8.36 -0.72
CA ALA A 154 -12.98 -9.49 -1.41
C ALA A 154 -12.96 -10.81 -0.60
N ASN A 155 -12.16 -10.89 0.44
CA ASN A 155 -12.02 -12.09 1.28
C ASN A 155 -12.91 -12.06 2.55
N TYR A 156 -13.72 -11.02 2.74
CA TYR A 156 -14.62 -10.85 3.88
C TYR A 156 -16.11 -10.93 3.48
N LYS A 157 -16.43 -11.78 2.51
CA LYS A 157 -17.83 -12.14 2.23
C LYS A 157 -18.19 -13.48 2.80
#